data_31eec5584e0257d9980151d3088ce3a4
#
_entry.id   31eec5584e0257d9980151d3088ce3a4
#
_cell.length_a   1.000
_cell.length_b   1.000
_cell.length_c   1.000
_cell.angle_alpha   90.00
_cell.angle_beta   90.00
_cell.angle_gamma   90.00
#
_symmetry.space_group_name_H-M   'P 1'
#
loop_
_entity.id
_entity.type
_entity.pdbx_description
1 polymer ?
#
loop_
_entity_poly.entity_id
_entity_poly.type
_entity_poly.pdbx_seq_one_letter_code
_entity_poly.pdbx_strand_id
1 'polypeptide(L)'
;MNNYAETELREGTLFSKKYNDYYSSKKDALSESTYVFLEKNNLIQRWLNLPENKDLFTIGEVGFGGGINFLNCCKKWLELDLKNKRLVYFATEKMPLKLDDMKILHGFYESLNAVSNQLLDTYPKLTEGFNLIELFNGKVQLCLIIDDAEIGFSQLIQSKQNSNTSYFESFDCWFLDGFSPNLNPSAWSSNLLEQVARLSSKHTTLSSFSAASKLQKTLAENGFNVSICKGFGGKRSMITASYKDNHNISPYVNPLGWHVEKYTPTRFKKKQNITIIGGGITGCLTAVALKKRGFNITILDQHGDVAIEASGNNRAVLYPRLSAHSSSLADLNMIALQFASNYYKKFWEEECGQQCGVLVLPKSNTEEKIFHNISLRYGRNENFFELLYNKTLKKIAGLNLSAECGLFFPTLGWLSIPKICKNLVKEFDIPIISSKADGLKFIASENSWEI
;
A
#
# COMPACT_ATOMS: atom_id res chain seq x y z
N MET A 1 4.46 -17.37 5.98
CA MET A 1 5.74 -17.79 5.36
C MET A 1 5.84 -17.07 4.04
N ASN A 2 6.62 -15.99 3.93
CA ASN A 2 6.84 -15.34 2.63
C ASN A 2 7.70 -16.26 1.77
N ASN A 3 7.06 -17.10 1.00
CA ASN A 3 7.74 -17.85 -0.02
C ASN A 3 7.92 -16.92 -1.21
N TYR A 4 9.12 -16.37 -1.40
CA TYR A 4 9.46 -15.74 -2.67
C TYR A 4 9.26 -16.72 -3.81
N ALA A 5 8.93 -16.17 -4.97
CA ALA A 5 8.82 -16.98 -6.17
C ALA A 5 10.16 -17.64 -6.52
N GLU A 6 10.10 -18.90 -6.92
CA GLU A 6 11.23 -19.57 -7.54
C GLU A 6 11.19 -19.31 -9.03
N THR A 7 12.17 -18.56 -9.50
CA THR A 7 12.25 -18.11 -10.88
C THR A 7 13.46 -18.68 -11.60
N GLU A 8 13.45 -18.61 -12.91
CA GLU A 8 14.60 -18.75 -13.76
C GLU A 8 14.47 -17.88 -15.01
N LEU A 9 15.57 -17.51 -15.60
CA LEU A 9 15.58 -16.76 -16.85
C LEU A 9 15.46 -17.75 -18.02
N ARG A 10 14.36 -17.64 -18.78
CA ARG A 10 14.14 -18.43 -20.01
C ARG A 10 13.83 -17.50 -21.18
N GLU A 11 14.53 -17.67 -22.29
CA GLU A 11 14.28 -16.91 -23.53
C GLU A 11 14.21 -15.38 -23.31
N GLY A 12 15.04 -14.87 -22.40
CA GLY A 12 15.12 -13.45 -22.11
C GLY A 12 13.99 -12.88 -21.25
N THR A 13 13.19 -13.71 -20.56
CA THR A 13 12.19 -13.27 -19.59
C THR A 13 12.15 -14.18 -18.37
N LEU A 14 11.50 -13.72 -17.28
CA LEU A 14 11.36 -14.51 -16.05
C LEU A 14 10.26 -15.57 -16.21
N PHE A 15 10.59 -16.77 -15.76
CA PHE A 15 9.72 -17.94 -15.75
C PHE A 15 9.50 -18.42 -14.31
N SER A 16 8.26 -18.68 -13.95
CA SER A 16 7.88 -19.27 -12.67
C SER A 16 8.01 -20.78 -12.69
N LYS A 17 8.89 -21.37 -11.89
CA LYS A 17 9.02 -22.82 -11.76
C LYS A 17 7.76 -23.46 -11.19
N LYS A 18 7.12 -22.80 -10.22
CA LYS A 18 5.92 -23.30 -9.55
C LYS A 18 4.72 -23.39 -10.50
N TYR A 19 4.48 -22.32 -11.25
CA TYR A 19 3.30 -22.23 -12.12
C TYR A 19 3.58 -22.68 -13.57
N ASN A 20 4.84 -22.99 -13.88
CA ASN A 20 5.27 -23.39 -15.22
C ASN A 20 4.81 -22.40 -16.30
N ASP A 21 4.93 -21.09 -16.02
CA ASP A 21 4.45 -20.01 -16.86
C ASP A 21 5.38 -18.79 -16.76
N TYR A 22 5.25 -17.85 -17.68
CA TYR A 22 6.06 -16.64 -17.75
C TYR A 22 5.41 -15.49 -16.98
N TYR A 23 6.22 -14.66 -16.29
CA TYR A 23 5.76 -13.46 -15.62
C TYR A 23 5.34 -12.33 -16.56
N SER A 24 5.78 -12.39 -17.79
CA SER A 24 5.43 -11.41 -18.82
C SER A 24 5.47 -12.05 -20.21
N SER A 25 4.75 -11.45 -21.16
CA SER A 25 4.79 -11.96 -22.52
C SER A 25 6.20 -11.83 -23.11
N LYS A 26 6.63 -12.87 -23.84
CA LYS A 26 7.98 -12.96 -24.42
C LYS A 26 8.32 -11.86 -25.43
N LYS A 27 7.31 -11.25 -26.05
CA LYS A 27 7.52 -10.33 -27.18
C LYS A 27 7.46 -8.87 -26.78
N ASP A 28 6.49 -8.46 -25.98
CA ASP A 28 6.30 -7.07 -25.59
C ASP A 28 5.25 -6.96 -24.48
N ALA A 29 5.66 -7.19 -23.22
CA ALA A 29 4.76 -7.11 -22.09
C ALA A 29 4.23 -5.69 -21.85
N LEU A 30 5.00 -4.65 -22.17
CA LEU A 30 4.56 -3.28 -22.00
C LEU A 30 3.46 -2.90 -22.97
N SER A 31 3.57 -3.32 -24.24
CA SER A 31 2.50 -3.13 -25.23
C SER A 31 1.27 -3.99 -24.92
N GLU A 32 1.47 -5.22 -24.43
CA GLU A 32 0.35 -6.05 -23.95
C GLU A 32 -0.37 -5.38 -22.76
N SER A 33 0.38 -4.93 -21.75
CA SER A 33 -0.15 -4.17 -20.61
C SER A 33 -0.95 -2.95 -21.08
N THR A 34 -0.39 -2.16 -21.99
CA THR A 34 -1.05 -0.97 -22.54
C THR A 34 -2.36 -1.36 -23.23
N TYR A 35 -2.32 -2.32 -24.14
CA TYR A 35 -3.51 -2.73 -24.87
C TYR A 35 -4.59 -3.35 -23.99
N VAL A 36 -4.21 -4.38 -23.21
CA VAL A 36 -5.18 -5.18 -22.43
C VAL A 36 -5.75 -4.36 -21.26
N PHE A 37 -4.93 -3.60 -20.56
CA PHE A 37 -5.34 -3.02 -19.29
C PHE A 37 -5.62 -1.52 -19.38
N LEU A 38 -4.80 -0.73 -20.09
CA LEU A 38 -5.03 0.70 -20.17
C LEU A 38 -6.07 1.08 -21.22
N GLU A 39 -5.88 0.62 -22.48
CA GLU A 39 -6.76 0.97 -23.58
C GLU A 39 -8.14 0.34 -23.42
N LYS A 40 -8.21 -0.96 -23.11
CA LYS A 40 -9.48 -1.67 -22.98
C LYS A 40 -10.34 -1.20 -21.81
N ASN A 41 -9.75 -0.58 -20.79
CA ASN A 41 -10.47 0.12 -19.73
C ASN A 41 -10.62 1.61 -19.99
N ASN A 42 -10.16 2.10 -21.14
CA ASN A 42 -10.19 3.52 -21.52
C ASN A 42 -9.59 4.45 -20.46
N LEU A 43 -8.49 4.04 -19.81
CA LEU A 43 -8.00 4.71 -18.61
C LEU A 43 -7.59 6.16 -18.87
N ILE A 44 -6.84 6.43 -19.93
CA ILE A 44 -6.35 7.78 -20.24
C ILE A 44 -7.51 8.78 -20.34
N GLN A 45 -8.57 8.44 -21.07
CA GLN A 45 -9.73 9.32 -21.20
C GLN A 45 -10.50 9.45 -19.89
N ARG A 46 -10.62 8.37 -19.12
CA ARG A 46 -11.26 8.39 -17.80
C ARG A 46 -10.49 9.26 -16.81
N TRP A 47 -9.17 9.22 -16.85
CA TRP A 47 -8.31 10.05 -15.99
C TRP A 47 -8.40 11.53 -16.35
N LEU A 48 -8.37 11.87 -17.64
CA LEU A 48 -8.55 13.26 -18.12
C LEU A 48 -9.93 13.82 -17.78
N ASN A 49 -10.95 12.97 -17.75
CA ASN A 49 -12.33 13.36 -17.47
C ASN A 49 -12.76 13.10 -16.01
N LEU A 50 -11.81 12.92 -15.07
CA LEU A 50 -12.14 12.77 -13.66
C LEU A 50 -12.90 14.00 -13.15
N PRO A 51 -14.08 13.83 -12.55
CA PRO A 51 -14.84 14.93 -11.95
C PRO A 51 -13.99 15.71 -10.95
N GLU A 52 -14.24 17.01 -10.82
CA GLU A 52 -13.51 17.86 -9.87
C GLU A 52 -13.58 17.34 -8.43
N ASN A 53 -14.74 16.83 -8.04
CA ASN A 53 -15.01 16.29 -6.72
C ASN A 53 -14.49 14.87 -6.49
N LYS A 54 -13.88 14.23 -7.50
CA LYS A 54 -13.28 12.90 -7.38
C LYS A 54 -11.76 13.01 -7.42
N ASP A 55 -11.12 12.86 -6.27
CA ASP A 55 -9.68 13.03 -6.10
C ASP A 55 -8.87 11.76 -6.31
N LEU A 56 -9.53 10.61 -6.23
CA LEU A 56 -8.90 9.30 -6.32
C LEU A 56 -9.40 8.54 -7.54
N PHE A 57 -8.47 7.85 -8.21
CA PHE A 57 -8.80 6.78 -9.14
C PHE A 57 -8.21 5.49 -8.60
N THR A 58 -9.05 4.48 -8.41
CA THR A 58 -8.67 3.25 -7.73
C THR A 58 -8.64 2.07 -8.69
N ILE A 59 -7.50 1.40 -8.79
CA ILE A 59 -7.30 0.19 -9.60
C ILE A 59 -7.08 -0.99 -8.67
N GLY A 60 -7.73 -2.13 -8.95
CA GLY A 60 -7.47 -3.43 -8.34
C GLY A 60 -6.82 -4.38 -9.33
N GLU A 61 -5.80 -5.10 -8.92
CA GLU A 61 -5.11 -6.08 -9.73
C GLU A 61 -5.00 -7.42 -9.01
N VAL A 62 -5.38 -8.49 -9.70
CA VAL A 62 -5.15 -9.87 -9.25
C VAL A 62 -3.86 -10.37 -9.90
N GLY A 63 -2.83 -10.60 -9.08
CA GLY A 63 -1.51 -11.02 -9.56
C GLY A 63 -0.61 -9.83 -9.93
N PHE A 64 0.13 -9.30 -8.94
CA PHE A 64 1.08 -8.20 -9.17
C PHE A 64 2.29 -8.63 -10.02
N GLY A 65 2.76 -9.86 -9.82
CA GLY A 65 3.94 -10.39 -10.51
C GLY A 65 5.15 -9.48 -10.39
N GLY A 66 5.65 -8.99 -11.52
CA GLY A 66 6.73 -8.01 -11.57
C GLY A 66 6.28 -6.55 -11.58
N GLY A 67 4.99 -6.26 -11.44
CA GLY A 67 4.44 -4.91 -11.37
C GLY A 67 4.47 -4.12 -12.68
N ILE A 68 4.59 -4.77 -13.84
CA ILE A 68 4.66 -4.07 -15.14
C ILE A 68 3.39 -3.27 -15.41
N ASN A 69 2.21 -3.79 -15.10
CA ASN A 69 0.94 -3.08 -15.26
C ASN A 69 0.88 -1.84 -14.35
N PHE A 70 1.31 -1.99 -13.09
CA PHE A 70 1.41 -0.88 -12.15
C PHE A 70 2.37 0.21 -12.65
N LEU A 71 3.58 -0.15 -13.07
CA LEU A 71 4.58 0.80 -13.55
C LEU A 71 4.11 1.52 -14.82
N ASN A 72 3.44 0.82 -15.73
CA ASN A 72 2.84 1.40 -16.92
C ASN A 72 1.73 2.42 -16.55
N CYS A 73 0.86 2.07 -15.60
CA CYS A 73 -0.13 2.99 -15.06
C CYS A 73 0.52 4.22 -14.41
N CYS A 74 1.57 4.03 -13.59
CA CYS A 74 2.30 5.14 -12.98
C CYS A 74 2.88 6.10 -14.02
N LYS A 75 3.58 5.56 -15.02
CA LYS A 75 4.15 6.36 -16.10
C LYS A 75 3.08 7.20 -16.80
N LYS A 76 1.99 6.58 -17.22
CA LYS A 76 0.91 7.27 -17.93
C LYS A 76 0.18 8.28 -17.05
N TRP A 77 -0.04 7.96 -15.78
CA TRP A 77 -0.65 8.88 -14.81
C TRP A 77 0.19 10.14 -14.60
N LEU A 78 1.50 9.98 -14.47
CA LEU A 78 2.42 11.09 -14.25
C LEU A 78 2.59 11.96 -15.50
N GLU A 79 2.56 11.37 -16.71
CA GLU A 79 2.59 12.09 -17.98
C GLU A 79 1.40 13.05 -18.14
N LEU A 80 0.24 12.76 -17.51
CA LEU A 80 -0.95 13.61 -17.58
C LEU A 80 -0.92 14.79 -16.61
N ASP A 81 -0.02 14.81 -15.63
CA ASP A 81 0.14 15.84 -14.59
C ASP A 81 -1.19 16.35 -13.99
N LEU A 82 -2.05 15.45 -13.60
CA LEU A 82 -3.37 15.75 -13.06
C LEU A 82 -3.26 16.44 -11.70
N LYS A 83 -3.66 17.73 -11.63
CA LYS A 83 -3.59 18.50 -10.38
C LYS A 83 -4.57 17.97 -9.34
N ASN A 84 -4.09 17.78 -8.11
CA ASN A 84 -4.89 17.35 -6.97
C ASN A 84 -5.61 15.98 -7.15
N LYS A 85 -5.13 15.16 -8.08
CA LYS A 85 -5.63 13.79 -8.29
C LYS A 85 -4.56 12.79 -7.87
N ARG A 86 -4.99 11.64 -7.40
CA ARG A 86 -4.11 10.54 -6.94
C ARG A 86 -4.54 9.23 -7.56
N LEU A 87 -3.58 8.43 -7.96
CA LEU A 87 -3.79 7.04 -8.33
C LEU A 87 -3.60 6.16 -7.08
N VAL A 88 -4.60 5.36 -6.76
CA VAL A 88 -4.53 4.36 -5.70
C VAL A 88 -4.59 2.98 -6.34
N TYR A 89 -3.56 2.19 -6.15
CA TYR A 89 -3.42 0.89 -6.79
C TYR A 89 -3.33 -0.21 -5.73
N PHE A 90 -4.29 -1.12 -5.75
CA PHE A 90 -4.28 -2.32 -4.91
C PHE A 90 -3.90 -3.51 -5.78
N ALA A 91 -2.95 -4.28 -5.33
CA ALA A 91 -2.60 -5.52 -6.00
C ALA A 91 -2.40 -6.63 -4.99
N THR A 92 -2.73 -7.85 -5.36
CA THR A 92 -2.41 -9.05 -4.56
C THR A 92 -1.29 -9.82 -5.21
N GLU A 93 -0.39 -10.36 -4.39
CA GLU A 93 0.68 -11.24 -4.83
C GLU A 93 0.95 -12.33 -3.78
N LYS A 94 0.78 -13.58 -4.16
CA LYS A 94 0.96 -14.69 -3.24
C LYS A 94 2.43 -15.06 -3.01
N MET A 95 3.24 -14.87 -4.05
CA MET A 95 4.65 -15.22 -4.05
C MET A 95 5.45 -14.10 -4.73
N PRO A 96 5.82 -13.06 -3.99
CA PRO A 96 6.51 -11.92 -4.56
C PRO A 96 7.85 -12.32 -5.16
N LEU A 97 8.24 -11.66 -6.24
CA LEU A 97 9.57 -11.82 -6.81
C LEU A 97 10.64 -11.33 -5.82
N LYS A 98 11.83 -11.93 -5.87
CA LYS A 98 13.01 -11.37 -5.20
C LYS A 98 13.40 -10.04 -5.85
N LEU A 99 14.05 -9.18 -5.07
CA LEU A 99 14.50 -7.88 -5.57
C LEU A 99 15.36 -7.99 -6.83
N ASP A 100 16.26 -8.97 -6.88
CA ASP A 100 17.14 -9.16 -8.02
C ASP A 100 16.38 -9.61 -9.26
N ASP A 101 15.37 -10.46 -9.10
CA ASP A 101 14.48 -10.84 -10.19
C ASP A 101 13.66 -9.64 -10.70
N MET A 102 13.19 -8.78 -9.77
CA MET A 102 12.52 -7.53 -10.13
C MET A 102 13.42 -6.60 -10.93
N LYS A 103 14.69 -6.43 -10.50
CA LYS A 103 15.67 -5.62 -11.24
C LYS A 103 15.93 -6.17 -12.64
N ILE A 104 16.08 -7.49 -12.77
CA ILE A 104 16.27 -8.14 -14.07
C ILE A 104 15.05 -7.88 -14.95
N LEU A 105 13.84 -8.10 -14.46
CA LEU A 105 12.61 -7.91 -15.22
C LEU A 105 12.44 -6.45 -15.66
N HIS A 106 12.64 -5.51 -14.76
CA HIS A 106 12.50 -4.08 -15.06
C HIS A 106 13.57 -3.60 -16.04
N GLY A 107 14.78 -4.18 -15.99
CA GLY A 107 15.86 -3.88 -16.92
C GLY A 107 15.52 -4.14 -18.39
N PHE A 108 14.52 -4.95 -18.68
CA PHE A 108 14.05 -5.15 -20.06
C PHE A 108 13.22 -3.97 -20.59
N TYR A 109 12.81 -3.02 -19.72
CA TYR A 109 11.90 -1.93 -20.05
C TYR A 109 12.49 -0.57 -19.65
N GLU A 110 13.50 -0.10 -20.39
CA GLU A 110 14.18 1.19 -20.14
C GLU A 110 13.20 2.36 -19.99
N SER A 111 12.11 2.34 -20.75
CA SER A 111 11.09 3.38 -20.71
C SER A 111 10.34 3.46 -19.36
N LEU A 112 10.50 2.49 -18.49
CA LEU A 112 9.93 2.45 -17.13
C LEU A 112 10.95 2.81 -16.03
N ASN A 113 12.24 3.00 -16.35
CA ASN A 113 13.30 3.19 -15.35
C ASN A 113 12.98 4.30 -14.34
N ALA A 114 12.42 5.43 -14.77
CA ALA A 114 12.11 6.54 -13.88
C ALA A 114 11.05 6.17 -12.81
N VAL A 115 10.07 5.31 -13.14
CA VAL A 115 9.04 4.85 -12.22
C VAL A 115 9.46 3.60 -11.46
N SER A 116 10.25 2.73 -12.09
CA SER A 116 10.74 1.48 -11.53
C SER A 116 11.67 1.70 -10.34
N ASN A 117 12.59 2.64 -10.43
CA ASN A 117 13.57 2.88 -9.37
C ASN A 117 12.90 3.19 -8.02
N GLN A 118 11.83 3.98 -8.00
CA GLN A 118 11.12 4.25 -6.75
C GLN A 118 10.44 3.01 -6.16
N LEU A 119 9.91 2.13 -7.01
CA LEU A 119 9.34 0.87 -6.54
C LEU A 119 10.44 -0.03 -5.98
N LEU A 120 11.55 -0.21 -6.68
CA LEU A 120 12.66 -1.06 -6.28
C LEU A 120 13.29 -0.64 -4.95
N ASP A 121 13.34 0.67 -4.66
CA ASP A 121 13.86 1.20 -3.40
C ASP A 121 13.04 0.77 -2.16
N THR A 122 11.77 0.49 -2.35
CA THR A 122 10.83 0.13 -1.27
C THR A 122 10.47 -1.35 -1.24
N TYR A 123 10.59 -2.02 -2.37
CA TYR A 123 10.17 -3.43 -2.57
C TYR A 123 10.84 -4.43 -1.62
N PRO A 124 12.13 -4.34 -1.27
CA PRO A 124 12.80 -5.33 -0.42
C PRO A 124 12.24 -5.47 0.98
N LYS A 125 11.38 -4.56 1.39
CA LYS A 125 10.83 -4.50 2.76
C LYS A 125 9.39 -5.05 2.86
N LEU A 126 8.93 -5.83 1.88
CA LEU A 126 7.60 -6.41 1.88
C LEU A 126 7.43 -7.43 3.00
N THR A 127 6.27 -7.39 3.65
CA THR A 127 5.82 -8.40 4.60
C THR A 127 4.49 -9.00 4.17
N GLU A 128 4.13 -10.11 4.78
CA GLU A 128 2.81 -10.73 4.63
C GLU A 128 1.70 -9.73 5.02
N GLY A 129 0.60 -9.73 4.28
CA GLY A 129 -0.47 -8.77 4.42
C GLY A 129 -0.26 -7.45 3.66
N PHE A 130 -0.76 -6.37 4.20
CA PHE A 130 -0.79 -5.06 3.54
C PHE A 130 0.56 -4.34 3.59
N ASN A 131 1.07 -3.94 2.44
CA ASN A 131 2.24 -3.11 2.29
C ASN A 131 1.84 -1.79 1.60
N LEU A 132 1.85 -0.69 2.36
CA LEU A 132 1.49 0.63 1.86
C LEU A 132 2.74 1.38 1.41
N ILE A 133 2.79 1.75 0.13
CA ILE A 133 3.91 2.41 -0.50
C ILE A 133 3.42 3.72 -1.14
N GLU A 134 3.89 4.85 -0.63
CA GLU A 134 3.64 6.16 -1.23
C GLU A 134 4.77 6.51 -2.21
N LEU A 135 4.42 6.82 -3.45
CA LEU A 135 5.35 7.12 -4.54
C LEU A 135 5.04 8.50 -5.14
N PHE A 136 6.06 9.11 -5.75
CA PHE A 136 5.92 10.36 -6.50
C PHE A 136 5.28 11.49 -5.67
N ASN A 137 5.79 11.71 -4.44
CA ASN A 137 5.28 12.70 -3.50
C ASN A 137 3.77 12.58 -3.21
N GLY A 138 3.26 11.35 -3.15
CA GLY A 138 1.85 11.04 -2.86
C GLY A 138 0.93 11.11 -4.08
N LYS A 139 1.44 11.35 -5.30
CA LYS A 139 0.63 11.25 -6.52
C LYS A 139 0.15 9.84 -6.82
N VAL A 140 0.91 8.83 -6.36
CA VAL A 140 0.58 7.41 -6.48
C VAL A 140 0.73 6.72 -5.14
N GLN A 141 -0.24 5.90 -4.79
CA GLN A 141 -0.20 5.01 -3.63
C GLN A 141 -0.40 3.56 -4.09
N LEU A 142 0.58 2.71 -3.80
CA LEU A 142 0.45 1.26 -3.99
C LEU A 142 0.11 0.61 -2.65
N CYS A 143 -0.94 -0.19 -2.63
CA CYS A 143 -1.24 -1.14 -1.57
C CYS A 143 -0.99 -2.55 -2.11
N LEU A 144 0.21 -3.08 -1.88
CA LEU A 144 0.57 -4.42 -2.29
C LEU A 144 0.25 -5.41 -1.16
N ILE A 145 -0.70 -6.31 -1.41
CA ILE A 145 -1.16 -7.29 -0.43
C ILE A 145 -0.44 -8.61 -0.72
N ILE A 146 0.48 -8.97 0.16
CA ILE A 146 1.22 -10.24 0.06
C ILE A 146 0.40 -11.33 0.72
N ASP A 147 -0.49 -11.91 -0.07
CA ASP A 147 -1.41 -12.98 0.35
C ASP A 147 -2.06 -13.64 -0.87
N ASP A 148 -2.84 -14.69 -0.62
CA ASP A 148 -3.77 -15.20 -1.63
C ASP A 148 -4.78 -14.11 -2.00
N ALA A 149 -5.12 -13.99 -3.28
CA ALA A 149 -5.98 -12.91 -3.77
C ALA A 149 -7.36 -12.90 -3.12
N GLU A 150 -7.94 -14.09 -2.91
CA GLU A 150 -9.24 -14.22 -2.24
C GLU A 150 -9.17 -13.73 -0.79
N ILE A 151 -8.13 -14.10 -0.05
CA ILE A 151 -7.93 -13.66 1.33
C ILE A 151 -7.64 -12.15 1.36
N GLY A 152 -6.73 -11.67 0.53
CA GLY A 152 -6.32 -10.27 0.50
C GLY A 152 -7.49 -9.31 0.21
N PHE A 153 -8.25 -9.56 -0.84
CA PHE A 153 -9.38 -8.69 -1.19
C PHE A 153 -10.57 -8.84 -0.24
N SER A 154 -10.77 -10.01 0.38
CA SER A 154 -11.83 -10.18 1.38
C SER A 154 -11.71 -9.21 2.56
N GLN A 155 -10.48 -8.84 2.93
CA GLN A 155 -10.20 -7.91 4.02
C GLN A 155 -10.63 -6.46 3.71
N LEU A 156 -10.84 -6.12 2.44
CA LEU A 156 -11.34 -4.81 2.01
C LEU A 156 -12.88 -4.74 2.01
N ILE A 157 -13.55 -5.88 2.12
CA ILE A 157 -15.00 -5.96 2.11
C ILE A 157 -15.52 -5.63 3.52
N GLN A 158 -16.23 -4.53 3.64
CA GLN A 158 -16.88 -4.14 4.88
C GLN A 158 -18.32 -4.63 4.94
N SER A 159 -18.78 -5.02 6.14
CA SER A 159 -20.17 -5.41 6.34
C SER A 159 -21.09 -4.20 6.14
N LYS A 160 -21.99 -4.29 5.18
CA LYS A 160 -23.14 -3.37 5.08
C LYS A 160 -24.19 -3.79 6.09
N GLN A 161 -24.05 -3.48 7.37
CA GLN A 161 -25.17 -3.47 8.27
C GLN A 161 -25.84 -2.09 8.23
N ASN A 162 -26.98 -2.01 7.55
CA ASN A 162 -27.96 -0.93 7.62
C ASN A 162 -27.56 0.50 7.20
N SER A 163 -26.52 0.71 6.41
CA SER A 163 -26.27 2.03 5.82
C SER A 163 -25.82 1.92 4.36
N ASN A 164 -26.38 2.79 3.52
CA ASN A 164 -25.99 2.94 2.10
C ASN A 164 -24.60 3.56 1.89
N THR A 165 -23.73 3.52 2.89
CA THR A 165 -22.42 4.16 2.86
C THR A 165 -21.32 3.13 3.10
N SER A 166 -20.57 2.85 2.08
CA SER A 166 -19.32 2.12 2.15
C SER A 166 -18.19 3.08 2.53
N TYR A 167 -17.35 2.75 3.52
CA TYR A 167 -16.13 3.51 3.85
C TYR A 167 -15.06 3.40 2.76
N PHE A 168 -15.13 2.34 1.96
CA PHE A 168 -14.28 2.13 0.82
C PHE A 168 -15.10 2.54 -0.42
N GLU A 169 -14.62 3.56 -1.14
CA GLU A 169 -15.13 3.82 -2.49
C GLU A 169 -14.74 2.62 -3.35
N SER A 170 -15.70 2.11 -4.11
CA SER A 170 -15.48 0.98 -5.01
C SER A 170 -14.29 1.22 -5.95
N PHE A 171 -13.69 0.16 -6.41
CA PHE A 171 -12.68 0.22 -7.46
C PHE A 171 -13.26 0.81 -8.75
N ASP A 172 -12.49 1.68 -9.39
CA ASP A 172 -12.82 2.22 -10.70
C ASP A 172 -12.53 1.23 -11.83
N CYS A 173 -11.51 0.40 -11.62
CA CYS A 173 -11.03 -0.52 -12.62
C CYS A 173 -10.43 -1.78 -12.00
N TRP A 174 -10.62 -2.92 -12.67
CA TRP A 174 -9.98 -4.17 -12.32
C TRP A 174 -9.11 -4.70 -13.45
N PHE A 175 -7.90 -5.14 -13.07
CA PHE A 175 -7.03 -5.94 -13.91
C PHE A 175 -7.05 -7.38 -13.39
N LEU A 176 -7.66 -8.29 -14.13
CA LEU A 176 -7.55 -9.70 -13.82
C LEU A 176 -6.35 -10.24 -14.59
N ASP A 177 -5.19 -10.14 -13.94
CA ASP A 177 -3.91 -10.60 -14.44
C ASP A 177 -3.33 -11.61 -13.45
N GLY A 178 -2.89 -12.70 -13.94
CA GLY A 178 -2.34 -13.79 -13.15
C GLY A 178 -1.96 -14.92 -14.08
N PHE A 179 -1.27 -15.91 -13.57
CA PHE A 179 -0.98 -17.10 -14.38
C PHE A 179 -2.26 -17.71 -14.94
N SER A 180 -2.15 -18.33 -16.11
CA SER A 180 -3.25 -18.94 -16.85
C SER A 180 -4.22 -19.70 -15.92
N PRO A 181 -5.55 -19.63 -16.12
CA PRO A 181 -6.55 -20.30 -15.29
C PRO A 181 -6.32 -21.81 -15.10
N ASN A 182 -5.71 -22.46 -16.09
CA ASN A 182 -5.38 -23.88 -16.01
C ASN A 182 -4.18 -24.17 -15.09
N LEU A 183 -3.28 -23.20 -14.93
CA LEU A 183 -2.04 -23.35 -14.15
C LEU A 183 -2.19 -22.78 -12.72
N ASN A 184 -3.06 -21.80 -12.55
CA ASN A 184 -3.36 -21.19 -11.24
C ASN A 184 -4.88 -21.00 -11.05
N PRO A 185 -5.65 -22.08 -10.84
CA PRO A 185 -7.12 -21.96 -10.69
C PRO A 185 -7.59 -21.10 -9.53
N SER A 186 -6.80 -20.98 -8.45
CA SER A 186 -7.18 -20.19 -7.25
C SER A 186 -7.29 -18.70 -7.55
N ALA A 187 -6.45 -18.16 -8.43
CA ALA A 187 -6.51 -16.75 -8.85
C ALA A 187 -7.76 -16.43 -9.72
N TRP A 188 -8.59 -17.43 -10.01
CA TRP A 188 -9.79 -17.32 -10.86
C TRP A 188 -11.01 -17.98 -10.19
N SER A 189 -10.97 -18.09 -8.85
CA SER A 189 -12.05 -18.72 -8.07
C SER A 189 -13.34 -17.93 -8.16
N SER A 190 -14.49 -18.61 -8.03
CA SER A 190 -15.79 -17.94 -8.01
C SER A 190 -15.91 -17.00 -6.82
N ASN A 191 -15.34 -17.35 -5.66
CA ASN A 191 -15.32 -16.50 -4.48
C ASN A 191 -14.53 -15.21 -4.70
N LEU A 192 -13.35 -15.28 -5.34
CA LEU A 192 -12.58 -14.09 -5.69
C LEU A 192 -13.36 -13.17 -6.62
N LEU A 193 -14.01 -13.73 -7.65
CA LEU A 193 -14.81 -12.93 -8.61
C LEU A 193 -16.06 -12.32 -7.96
N GLU A 194 -16.65 -12.99 -6.98
CA GLU A 194 -17.68 -12.38 -6.14
C GLU A 194 -17.16 -11.20 -5.32
N GLN A 195 -15.95 -11.31 -4.75
CA GLN A 195 -15.33 -10.20 -4.03
C GLN A 195 -15.00 -9.02 -4.96
N VAL A 196 -14.50 -9.28 -6.15
CA VAL A 196 -14.30 -8.27 -7.19
C VAL A 196 -15.62 -7.53 -7.48
N ALA A 197 -16.73 -8.26 -7.58
CA ALA A 197 -18.05 -7.66 -7.79
C ALA A 197 -18.51 -6.83 -6.56
N ARG A 198 -18.31 -7.33 -5.33
CA ARG A 198 -18.64 -6.61 -4.08
C ARG A 198 -17.87 -5.31 -3.91
N LEU A 199 -16.64 -5.27 -4.42
CA LEU A 199 -15.75 -4.10 -4.40
C LEU A 199 -15.93 -3.21 -5.64
N SER A 200 -16.90 -3.49 -6.51
CA SER A 200 -17.21 -2.75 -7.74
C SER A 200 -18.45 -1.86 -7.59
N SER A 201 -18.53 -0.85 -8.43
CA SER A 201 -19.71 0.03 -8.57
C SER A 201 -20.12 0.17 -10.04
N LYS A 202 -21.23 0.85 -10.29
CA LYS A 202 -21.82 1.07 -11.64
C LYS A 202 -20.84 1.58 -12.70
N HIS A 203 -19.73 2.21 -12.30
CA HIS A 203 -18.73 2.74 -13.23
C HIS A 203 -17.45 1.93 -13.30
N THR A 204 -17.41 0.79 -12.59
CA THR A 204 -16.25 -0.09 -12.60
C THR A 204 -16.14 -0.83 -13.93
N THR A 205 -14.95 -0.79 -14.51
CA THR A 205 -14.58 -1.58 -15.69
C THR A 205 -13.60 -2.68 -15.29
N LEU A 206 -13.50 -3.69 -16.12
CA LEU A 206 -12.63 -4.84 -15.92
C LEU A 206 -12.06 -5.29 -17.25
N SER A 207 -10.81 -5.72 -17.26
CA SER A 207 -10.22 -6.43 -18.39
C SER A 207 -9.36 -7.61 -17.95
N SER A 208 -9.23 -8.59 -18.84
CA SER A 208 -8.37 -9.74 -18.66
C SER A 208 -7.90 -10.26 -20.00
N PHE A 209 -6.64 -10.70 -20.05
CA PHE A 209 -6.10 -11.39 -21.22
C PHE A 209 -6.77 -12.75 -21.49
N SER A 210 -7.43 -13.34 -20.48
CA SER A 210 -8.11 -14.62 -20.57
C SER A 210 -9.55 -14.48 -21.06
N ALA A 211 -9.94 -15.27 -22.03
CA ALA A 211 -11.33 -15.38 -22.51
C ALA A 211 -11.97 -16.73 -22.12
N ALA A 212 -11.53 -17.37 -21.05
CA ALA A 212 -12.07 -18.65 -20.60
C ALA A 212 -13.59 -18.58 -20.33
N SER A 213 -14.35 -19.51 -20.87
CA SER A 213 -15.83 -19.51 -20.76
C SER A 213 -16.32 -19.53 -19.32
N LYS A 214 -15.61 -20.24 -18.43
CA LYS A 214 -15.92 -20.25 -16.99
C LYS A 214 -15.79 -18.86 -16.38
N LEU A 215 -14.72 -18.12 -16.71
CA LEU A 215 -14.51 -16.73 -16.23
C LEU A 215 -15.63 -15.82 -16.70
N GLN A 216 -15.99 -15.88 -17.98
CA GLN A 216 -17.07 -15.08 -18.55
C GLN A 216 -18.41 -15.34 -17.84
N LYS A 217 -18.75 -16.63 -17.64
CA LYS A 217 -19.98 -17.04 -16.97
C LYS A 217 -20.02 -16.52 -15.53
N THR A 218 -18.96 -16.75 -14.76
CA THR A 218 -18.90 -16.32 -13.35
C THR A 218 -18.96 -14.81 -13.20
N LEU A 219 -18.29 -14.05 -14.07
CA LEU A 219 -18.40 -12.58 -14.06
C LEU A 219 -19.84 -12.13 -14.38
N ALA A 220 -20.49 -12.74 -15.37
CA ALA A 220 -21.88 -12.41 -15.70
C ALA A 220 -22.84 -12.72 -14.56
N GLU A 221 -22.69 -13.86 -13.88
CA GLU A 221 -23.45 -14.25 -12.69
C GLU A 221 -23.26 -13.27 -11.54
N ASN A 222 -22.09 -12.62 -11.46
CA ASN A 222 -21.77 -11.61 -10.44
C ASN A 222 -22.05 -10.16 -10.89
N GLY A 223 -22.86 -9.95 -11.93
CA GLY A 223 -23.37 -8.62 -12.30
C GLY A 223 -22.51 -7.84 -13.27
N PHE A 224 -21.51 -8.46 -13.89
CA PHE A 224 -20.74 -7.84 -14.95
C PHE A 224 -21.37 -8.09 -16.34
N ASN A 225 -21.37 -7.05 -17.17
CA ASN A 225 -21.66 -7.17 -18.59
C ASN A 225 -20.36 -7.48 -19.31
N VAL A 226 -20.16 -8.73 -19.72
CA VAL A 226 -18.93 -9.24 -20.33
C VAL A 226 -18.99 -9.13 -21.84
N SER A 227 -17.90 -8.65 -22.45
CA SER A 227 -17.71 -8.57 -23.89
C SER A 227 -16.40 -9.23 -24.30
N ILE A 228 -16.44 -10.01 -25.35
CA ILE A 228 -15.25 -10.62 -25.95
C ILE A 228 -14.70 -9.64 -26.99
N CYS A 229 -13.39 -9.42 -26.96
CA CYS A 229 -12.71 -8.61 -27.95
C CYS A 229 -11.42 -9.29 -28.43
N LYS A 230 -10.79 -8.72 -29.46
CA LYS A 230 -9.55 -9.25 -30.02
C LYS A 230 -8.44 -9.23 -28.95
N GLY A 231 -7.71 -10.32 -28.78
CA GLY A 231 -6.56 -10.41 -27.90
C GLY A 231 -5.31 -9.74 -28.48
N PHE A 232 -4.30 -9.56 -27.64
CA PHE A 232 -3.01 -8.97 -28.02
C PHE A 232 -2.06 -10.04 -28.62
N GLY A 233 -1.19 -9.63 -29.53
CA GLY A 233 0.00 -10.36 -29.96
C GLY A 233 -0.24 -11.77 -30.55
N GLY A 234 -1.38 -12.05 -31.14
CA GLY A 234 -1.75 -13.36 -31.70
C GLY A 234 -2.64 -14.18 -30.76
N LYS A 235 -2.94 -13.73 -29.56
CA LYS A 235 -4.04 -14.28 -28.76
C LYS A 235 -5.37 -13.99 -29.45
N ARG A 236 -6.18 -15.03 -29.61
CA ARG A 236 -7.42 -14.96 -30.40
C ARG A 236 -8.44 -14.02 -29.75
N SER A 237 -8.59 -14.07 -28.45
CA SER A 237 -9.62 -13.34 -27.71
C SER A 237 -9.14 -12.95 -26.31
N MET A 238 -9.68 -11.85 -25.81
CA MET A 238 -9.63 -11.40 -24.44
C MET A 238 -11.01 -10.92 -24.01
N ILE A 239 -11.22 -10.61 -22.74
CA ILE A 239 -12.47 -10.05 -22.25
C ILE A 239 -12.30 -8.64 -21.70
N THR A 240 -13.37 -7.86 -21.86
CA THR A 240 -13.65 -6.64 -21.11
C THR A 240 -14.99 -6.79 -20.44
N ALA A 241 -15.17 -6.10 -19.31
CA ALA A 241 -16.47 -6.10 -18.67
C ALA A 241 -16.74 -4.75 -17.97
N SER A 242 -18.02 -4.45 -17.78
CA SER A 242 -18.49 -3.31 -16.98
C SER A 242 -19.49 -3.80 -15.94
N TYR A 243 -19.35 -3.31 -14.72
CA TYR A 243 -20.25 -3.68 -13.65
C TYR A 243 -21.60 -2.95 -13.81
N LYS A 244 -22.69 -3.69 -13.74
CA LYS A 244 -24.06 -3.14 -13.89
C LYS A 244 -24.77 -2.92 -12.58
N ASP A 245 -24.49 -3.69 -11.61
CA ASP A 245 -25.14 -3.89 -10.33
C ASP A 245 -25.73 -5.31 -10.22
N ASN A 246 -25.60 -5.90 -9.06
CA ASN A 246 -26.16 -7.22 -8.79
C ASN A 246 -26.86 -7.22 -7.44
N HIS A 247 -28.19 -7.10 -7.45
CA HIS A 247 -29.02 -7.17 -6.25
C HIS A 247 -29.00 -8.53 -5.56
N ASN A 248 -28.44 -9.57 -6.21
CA ASN A 248 -28.41 -10.94 -5.70
C ASN A 248 -27.17 -11.26 -4.84
N ILE A 249 -26.19 -10.33 -4.73
CA ILE A 249 -25.05 -10.55 -3.86
C ILE A 249 -25.52 -10.36 -2.40
N SER A 250 -25.55 -11.45 -1.65
CA SER A 250 -25.90 -11.41 -0.22
C SER A 250 -25.00 -10.42 0.54
N PRO A 251 -25.55 -9.66 1.49
CA PRO A 251 -24.72 -8.77 2.32
C PRO A 251 -23.65 -9.59 3.03
N TYR A 252 -22.41 -9.15 2.95
CA TYR A 252 -21.34 -9.75 3.74
C TYR A 252 -21.55 -9.39 5.21
N VAL A 253 -21.62 -10.39 6.08
CA VAL A 253 -21.67 -10.18 7.53
C VAL A 253 -20.25 -10.26 8.05
N ASN A 254 -19.72 -9.13 8.55
CA ASN A 254 -18.40 -9.12 9.19
C ASN A 254 -18.49 -9.93 10.51
N PRO A 255 -17.77 -11.05 10.63
CA PRO A 255 -17.81 -11.87 11.83
C PRO A 255 -17.17 -11.20 13.06
N LEU A 256 -16.43 -10.12 12.88
CA LEU A 256 -15.69 -9.47 13.96
C LEU A 256 -16.49 -8.47 14.79
N GLY A 257 -17.78 -8.24 14.46
CA GLY A 257 -18.68 -7.44 15.30
C GLY A 257 -18.26 -5.99 15.58
N TRP A 258 -17.30 -5.46 14.86
CA TRP A 258 -16.92 -4.06 14.99
C TRP A 258 -18.06 -3.20 14.47
N HIS A 259 -18.81 -2.61 15.40
CA HIS A 259 -19.84 -1.65 15.10
C HIS A 259 -19.20 -0.31 14.73
N VAL A 260 -18.85 -0.14 13.47
CA VAL A 260 -18.66 1.20 12.94
C VAL A 260 -20.07 1.75 12.68
N GLU A 261 -20.75 2.09 13.77
CA GLU A 261 -22.07 2.67 13.68
C GLU A 261 -22.00 4.05 13.02
N LYS A 262 -22.79 4.19 11.97
CA LYS A 262 -23.37 5.47 11.50
C LYS A 262 -22.45 6.64 11.14
N TYR A 263 -21.19 6.43 10.80
CA TYR A 263 -20.47 7.49 10.11
C TYR A 263 -20.80 7.44 8.62
N THR A 264 -21.75 8.28 8.19
CA THR A 264 -21.78 8.73 6.80
C THR A 264 -20.46 9.45 6.57
N PRO A 265 -19.59 8.98 5.67
CA PRO A 265 -18.43 9.79 5.30
C PRO A 265 -18.97 11.07 4.70
N THR A 266 -18.91 12.14 5.47
CA THR A 266 -19.11 13.46 4.92
C THR A 266 -18.01 13.63 3.89
N ARG A 267 -18.37 13.64 2.60
CA ARG A 267 -17.43 13.99 1.54
C ARG A 267 -16.95 15.39 1.86
N PHE A 268 -15.73 15.48 2.35
CA PHE A 268 -15.12 16.77 2.61
C PHE A 268 -15.08 17.53 1.31
N LYS A 269 -15.74 18.67 1.26
CA LYS A 269 -15.63 19.57 0.11
C LYS A 269 -14.17 20.00 0.04
N LYS A 270 -13.57 19.97 -1.15
CA LYS A 270 -12.24 20.54 -1.39
C LYS A 270 -12.15 21.95 -0.81
N LYS A 271 -11.01 22.30 -0.22
CA LYS A 271 -10.72 23.58 0.44
C LYS A 271 -11.35 23.81 1.82
N GLN A 272 -11.70 22.75 2.54
CA GLN A 272 -12.01 22.94 3.97
C GLN A 272 -10.76 23.39 4.73
N ASN A 273 -10.97 24.31 5.64
CA ASN A 273 -9.95 24.69 6.62
C ASN A 273 -9.94 23.63 7.73
N ILE A 274 -8.79 23.07 8.00
CA ILE A 274 -8.62 22.08 9.07
C ILE A 274 -7.60 22.62 10.05
N THR A 275 -8.00 22.72 11.30
CA THR A 275 -7.11 23.06 12.39
C THR A 275 -6.66 21.77 13.11
N ILE A 276 -5.37 21.60 13.25
CA ILE A 276 -4.76 20.47 13.98
C ILE A 276 -4.30 21.02 15.33
N ILE A 277 -4.82 20.44 16.41
CA ILE A 277 -4.43 20.81 17.77
C ILE A 277 -3.22 19.97 18.18
N GLY A 278 -2.10 20.66 18.43
CA GLY A 278 -0.81 20.07 18.81
C GLY A 278 0.20 19.96 17.68
N GLY A 279 1.33 20.63 17.83
CA GLY A 279 2.47 20.66 16.91
C GLY A 279 3.50 19.54 17.13
N GLY A 280 3.13 18.43 17.77
CA GLY A 280 4.00 17.25 17.89
C GLY A 280 4.17 16.53 16.55
N ILE A 281 4.98 15.46 16.52
CA ILE A 281 5.27 14.69 15.29
C ILE A 281 3.99 14.18 14.62
N THR A 282 3.00 13.73 15.38
CA THR A 282 1.72 13.25 14.84
C THR A 282 0.96 14.39 14.17
N GLY A 283 0.89 15.56 14.81
CA GLY A 283 0.23 16.74 14.26
C GLY A 283 0.91 17.22 12.96
N CYS A 284 2.23 17.32 12.96
CA CYS A 284 3.00 17.71 11.77
C CYS A 284 2.83 16.74 10.60
N LEU A 285 2.91 15.42 10.85
CA LEU A 285 2.70 14.41 9.81
C LEU A 285 1.26 14.39 9.28
N THR A 286 0.27 14.57 10.17
CA THR A 286 -1.14 14.70 9.77
C THR A 286 -1.35 15.94 8.91
N ALA A 287 -0.75 17.07 9.30
CA ALA A 287 -0.79 18.33 8.56
C ALA A 287 -0.27 18.15 7.15
N VAL A 288 0.91 17.54 6.99
CA VAL A 288 1.51 17.24 5.68
C VAL A 288 0.62 16.31 4.86
N ALA A 289 0.11 15.23 5.47
CA ALA A 289 -0.74 14.28 4.79
C ALA A 289 -2.03 14.92 4.24
N LEU A 290 -2.64 15.82 5.00
CA LEU A 290 -3.83 16.55 4.60
C LEU A 290 -3.51 17.67 3.57
N LYS A 291 -2.38 18.36 3.76
CA LYS A 291 -1.92 19.38 2.79
C LYS A 291 -1.67 18.78 1.41
N LYS A 292 -1.02 17.63 1.34
CA LYS A 292 -0.83 16.85 0.10
C LYS A 292 -2.17 16.47 -0.56
N ARG A 293 -3.24 16.39 0.21
CA ARG A 293 -4.61 16.11 -0.28
C ARG A 293 -5.41 17.36 -0.66
N GLY A 294 -4.78 18.54 -0.58
CA GLY A 294 -5.37 19.82 -1.02
C GLY A 294 -6.22 20.53 0.03
N PHE A 295 -6.13 20.15 1.31
CA PHE A 295 -6.78 20.89 2.40
C PHE A 295 -5.98 22.11 2.82
N ASN A 296 -6.67 23.14 3.33
CA ASN A 296 -6.04 24.27 3.99
C ASN A 296 -5.79 23.89 5.45
N ILE A 297 -4.52 23.85 5.85
CA ILE A 297 -4.13 23.32 7.16
C ILE A 297 -3.51 24.43 7.99
N THR A 298 -3.89 24.45 9.27
CA THR A 298 -3.26 25.27 10.32
C THR A 298 -2.98 24.39 11.52
N ILE A 299 -1.81 24.53 12.14
CA ILE A 299 -1.49 23.90 13.42
C ILE A 299 -1.73 24.94 14.52
N LEU A 300 -2.50 24.54 15.54
CA LEU A 300 -2.68 25.31 16.79
C LEU A 300 -1.82 24.64 17.87
N ASP A 301 -0.84 25.36 18.40
CA ASP A 301 0.02 24.85 19.48
C ASP A 301 0.23 25.94 20.54
N GLN A 302 0.14 25.55 21.81
CA GLN A 302 0.26 26.50 22.94
C GLN A 302 1.63 27.16 23.03
N HIS A 303 2.68 26.57 22.51
CA HIS A 303 4.04 27.10 22.54
C HIS A 303 4.38 27.95 21.30
N GLY A 304 3.53 28.01 20.31
CA GLY A 304 3.78 28.75 19.07
C GLY A 304 4.89 28.19 18.17
N ASP A 305 5.39 26.98 18.46
CA ASP A 305 6.39 26.24 17.67
C ASP A 305 6.05 24.75 17.71
N VAL A 306 6.74 23.94 16.94
CA VAL A 306 6.51 22.51 16.82
C VAL A 306 7.51 21.69 17.64
N ALA A 307 7.08 20.51 18.05
CA ALA A 307 7.92 19.52 18.75
C ALA A 307 8.58 20.03 20.04
N ILE A 308 7.85 20.78 20.86
CA ILE A 308 8.35 21.32 22.14
C ILE A 308 8.19 20.32 23.29
N GLU A 309 7.04 19.60 23.34
CA GLU A 309 6.70 18.65 24.41
C GLU A 309 7.36 17.26 24.18
N ALA A 310 6.58 16.19 24.26
CA ALA A 310 7.06 14.81 24.10
C ALA A 310 7.83 14.56 22.80
N SER A 311 7.51 15.32 21.74
CA SER A 311 8.22 15.29 20.46
C SER A 311 9.52 16.12 20.45
N GLY A 312 9.88 16.75 21.55
CA GLY A 312 11.11 17.55 21.70
C GLY A 312 12.41 16.72 21.77
N ASN A 313 12.32 15.39 21.66
CA ASN A 313 13.47 14.52 21.75
C ASN A 313 14.33 14.59 20.48
N ASN A 314 15.57 15.06 20.66
CA ASN A 314 16.55 15.17 19.57
C ASN A 314 17.15 13.83 19.10
N ARG A 315 16.90 12.75 19.84
CA ARG A 315 17.41 11.39 19.52
C ARG A 315 16.34 10.34 19.79
N ALA A 316 15.22 10.45 19.09
CA ALA A 316 14.16 9.46 19.16
C ALA A 316 14.53 8.22 18.34
N VAL A 317 14.48 7.06 18.95
CA VAL A 317 14.74 5.78 18.28
C VAL A 317 13.49 5.33 17.55
N LEU A 318 13.61 4.98 16.27
CA LEU A 318 12.57 4.28 15.54
C LEU A 318 12.50 2.83 16.05
N TYR A 319 11.62 2.62 17.05
CA TYR A 319 11.60 1.40 17.83
C TYR A 319 10.66 0.34 17.27
N PRO A 320 11.14 -0.89 16.99
CA PRO A 320 10.32 -1.98 16.49
C PRO A 320 9.49 -2.63 17.61
N ARG A 321 8.16 -2.68 17.43
CA ARG A 321 7.26 -3.44 18.31
C ARG A 321 6.78 -4.70 17.61
N LEU A 322 7.59 -5.76 17.67
CA LEU A 322 7.26 -7.05 17.06
C LEU A 322 6.57 -7.97 18.09
N SER A 323 5.77 -8.89 17.59
CA SER A 323 5.10 -9.92 18.39
C SER A 323 5.34 -11.32 17.80
N ALA A 324 5.57 -12.29 18.66
CA ALA A 324 5.65 -13.69 18.27
C ALA A 324 4.27 -14.28 17.84
N HIS A 325 3.18 -13.62 18.28
CA HIS A 325 1.82 -14.07 18.00
C HIS A 325 1.15 -13.19 16.94
N SER A 326 0.33 -13.81 16.09
CA SER A 326 -0.51 -13.08 15.14
C SER A 326 -1.64 -12.36 15.88
N SER A 327 -1.81 -11.08 15.56
CA SER A 327 -2.93 -10.26 16.00
C SER A 327 -3.00 -9.01 15.11
N SER A 328 -4.17 -8.39 15.00
CA SER A 328 -4.34 -7.14 14.25
C SER A 328 -3.39 -6.04 14.71
N LEU A 329 -3.08 -5.99 16.02
CA LEU A 329 -2.12 -5.02 16.56
C LEU A 329 -0.68 -5.34 16.12
N ALA A 330 -0.29 -6.61 16.08
CA ALA A 330 1.02 -7.02 15.60
C ALA A 330 1.21 -6.67 14.11
N ASP A 331 0.18 -6.90 13.32
CA ASP A 331 0.18 -6.60 11.89
C ASP A 331 0.22 -5.09 11.65
N LEU A 332 -0.57 -4.30 12.40
CA LEU A 332 -0.51 -2.83 12.37
C LEU A 332 0.88 -2.30 12.74
N ASN A 333 1.49 -2.82 13.81
CA ASN A 333 2.83 -2.40 14.23
C ASN A 333 3.87 -2.69 13.15
N MET A 334 3.77 -3.83 12.46
CA MET A 334 4.67 -4.18 11.36
C MET A 334 4.48 -3.24 10.17
N ILE A 335 3.24 -3.02 9.73
CA ILE A 335 2.91 -2.10 8.63
C ILE A 335 3.41 -0.69 8.96
N ALA A 336 3.14 -0.21 10.17
CA ALA A 336 3.56 1.11 10.64
C ALA A 336 5.09 1.25 10.67
N LEU A 337 5.81 0.22 11.13
CA LEU A 337 7.27 0.23 11.17
C LEU A 337 7.89 0.27 9.77
N GLN A 338 7.36 -0.50 8.84
CA GLN A 338 7.81 -0.50 7.45
C GLN A 338 7.54 0.84 6.77
N PHE A 339 6.32 1.36 6.93
CA PHE A 339 5.96 2.68 6.42
C PHE A 339 6.91 3.75 6.98
N ALA A 340 7.12 3.77 8.31
CA ALA A 340 8.00 4.72 8.97
C ALA A 340 9.46 4.58 8.50
N SER A 341 9.99 3.37 8.38
CA SER A 341 11.34 3.12 7.89
C SER A 341 11.56 3.67 6.48
N ASN A 342 10.57 3.53 5.59
CA ASN A 342 10.61 4.09 4.25
C ASN A 342 10.43 5.61 4.24
N TYR A 343 9.46 6.11 5.01
CA TYR A 343 9.14 7.53 5.08
C TYR A 343 10.30 8.36 5.65
N TYR A 344 10.98 7.85 6.69
CA TYR A 344 12.07 8.57 7.33
C TYR A 344 13.42 8.43 6.63
N LYS A 345 13.54 7.62 5.57
CA LYS A 345 14.79 7.46 4.82
C LYS A 345 15.38 8.80 4.37
N LYS A 346 14.57 9.68 3.78
CA LYS A 346 14.99 11.02 3.33
C LYS A 346 15.56 11.89 4.47
N PHE A 347 15.02 11.76 5.68
CA PHE A 347 15.47 12.59 6.81
C PHE A 347 16.80 12.16 7.38
N TRP A 348 17.19 10.90 7.22
CA TRP A 348 18.57 10.47 7.52
C TRP A 348 19.54 11.03 6.49
N GLU A 349 19.19 11.09 5.22
CA GLU A 349 19.96 11.71 4.14
C GLU A 349 20.09 13.24 4.33
N GLU A 350 19.09 13.89 4.93
CA GLU A 350 19.05 15.32 5.28
C GLU A 350 19.67 15.64 6.65
N GLU A 351 20.46 14.75 7.24
CA GLU A 351 21.12 14.91 8.54
C GLU A 351 20.14 15.17 9.72
N CYS A 352 18.90 14.74 9.60
CA CYS A 352 17.92 14.81 10.69
C CYS A 352 18.02 13.62 11.64
N GLY A 353 19.10 12.85 11.61
CA GLY A 353 19.30 11.65 12.43
C GLY A 353 20.41 10.78 11.85
N GLN A 354 20.43 9.52 12.25
CA GLN A 354 21.41 8.57 11.74
C GLN A 354 20.77 7.17 11.61
N GLN A 355 20.92 6.56 10.46
CA GLN A 355 20.55 5.17 10.20
C GLN A 355 21.71 4.25 10.63
N CYS A 356 21.89 4.08 11.92
CA CYS A 356 23.01 3.33 12.51
C CYS A 356 22.64 1.91 12.97
N GLY A 357 21.44 1.47 12.66
CA GLY A 357 20.87 0.24 13.19
C GLY A 357 20.25 0.42 14.57
N VAL A 358 19.33 -0.49 14.92
CA VAL A 358 18.73 -0.60 16.26
C VAL A 358 18.89 -2.02 16.75
N LEU A 359 19.51 -2.16 17.92
CA LEU A 359 19.66 -3.45 18.60
C LEU A 359 18.70 -3.51 19.78
N VAL A 360 17.80 -4.49 19.77
CA VAL A 360 16.87 -4.77 20.88
C VAL A 360 17.39 -5.95 21.66
N LEU A 361 17.58 -5.74 22.97
CA LEU A 361 18.08 -6.78 23.88
C LEU A 361 16.95 -7.32 24.76
N PRO A 362 16.91 -8.62 25.05
CA PRO A 362 15.94 -9.20 25.95
C PRO A 362 16.24 -8.81 27.39
N LYS A 363 15.19 -8.60 28.19
CA LYS A 363 15.30 -8.27 29.62
C LYS A 363 15.30 -9.52 30.51
N SER A 364 14.98 -10.68 29.93
CA SER A 364 14.86 -11.96 30.64
C SER A 364 14.98 -13.16 29.69
N ASN A 365 15.26 -14.34 30.24
CA ASN A 365 15.27 -15.59 29.48
C ASN A 365 13.91 -15.91 28.81
N THR A 366 12.82 -15.39 29.35
CA THR A 366 11.50 -15.47 28.71
C THR A 366 11.43 -14.64 27.43
N GLU A 367 11.99 -13.44 27.45
CA GLU A 367 12.06 -12.58 26.27
C GLU A 367 13.01 -13.16 25.20
N GLU A 368 14.08 -13.85 25.58
CA GLU A 368 14.94 -14.56 24.63
C GLU A 368 14.16 -15.59 23.80
N LYS A 369 13.29 -16.37 24.46
CA LYS A 369 12.39 -17.31 23.76
C LYS A 369 11.40 -16.58 22.83
N ILE A 370 10.91 -15.42 23.27
CA ILE A 370 10.03 -14.57 22.43
C ILE A 370 10.79 -14.09 21.20
N PHE A 371 12.04 -13.64 21.33
CA PHE A 371 12.87 -13.19 20.21
C PHE A 371 13.13 -14.31 19.20
N HIS A 372 13.35 -15.53 19.68
CA HIS A 372 13.46 -16.70 18.83
C HIS A 372 12.17 -16.96 18.05
N ASN A 373 11.01 -16.89 18.71
CA ASN A 373 9.71 -17.05 18.06
C ASN A 373 9.40 -15.92 17.07
N ILE A 374 9.80 -14.68 17.37
CA ILE A 374 9.73 -13.54 16.44
C ILE A 374 10.59 -13.85 15.20
N SER A 375 11.80 -14.36 15.39
CA SER A 375 12.68 -14.73 14.29
C SER A 375 12.07 -15.84 13.42
N LEU A 376 11.43 -16.83 14.01
CA LEU A 376 10.72 -17.89 13.27
C LEU A 376 9.52 -17.33 12.48
N ARG A 377 8.79 -16.38 13.06
CA ARG A 377 7.62 -15.77 12.40
C ARG A 377 8.00 -14.87 11.23
N TYR A 378 8.99 -14.00 11.41
CA TYR A 378 9.36 -12.95 10.45
C TYR A 378 10.70 -13.19 9.76
N GLY A 379 11.50 -14.13 10.22
CA GLY A 379 12.92 -14.32 9.93
C GLY A 379 13.30 -14.74 8.51
N ARG A 380 12.34 -14.80 7.61
CA ARG A 380 12.63 -14.92 6.18
C ARG A 380 12.77 -13.57 5.47
N ASN A 381 12.61 -12.48 6.20
CA ASN A 381 12.88 -11.12 5.74
C ASN A 381 14.32 -10.74 6.12
N GLU A 382 15.30 -11.40 5.51
CA GLU A 382 16.74 -11.28 5.79
C GLU A 382 17.25 -9.82 5.77
N ASN A 383 16.51 -8.91 5.13
CA ASN A 383 16.88 -7.50 5.04
C ASN A 383 16.19 -6.60 6.08
N PHE A 384 15.28 -7.12 6.91
CA PHE A 384 14.53 -6.32 7.86
C PHE A 384 15.14 -6.36 9.27
N PHE A 385 15.44 -7.57 9.77
CA PHE A 385 16.18 -7.75 11.02
C PHE A 385 16.88 -9.13 11.05
N GLU A 386 17.84 -9.22 11.95
CA GLU A 386 18.60 -10.45 12.23
C GLU A 386 18.52 -10.80 13.72
N LEU A 387 18.36 -12.09 14.03
CA LEU A 387 18.55 -12.57 15.39
C LEU A 387 20.03 -12.92 15.58
N LEU A 388 20.72 -12.09 16.36
CA LEU A 388 22.16 -12.21 16.62
C LEU A 388 22.43 -12.95 17.91
N TYR A 389 23.56 -13.64 17.95
CA TYR A 389 24.03 -14.40 19.13
C TYR A 389 25.48 -14.07 19.49
N ASN A 390 25.81 -14.21 20.77
CA ASN A 390 27.18 -14.27 21.30
C ASN A 390 28.16 -13.23 20.70
N LYS A 391 29.19 -13.71 19.98
CA LYS A 391 30.27 -12.87 19.44
C LYS A 391 29.79 -11.82 18.43
N THR A 392 28.81 -12.19 17.57
CA THR A 392 28.26 -11.27 16.57
C THR A 392 27.45 -10.17 17.25
N LEU A 393 26.66 -10.51 18.27
CA LEU A 393 25.92 -9.55 19.07
C LEU A 393 26.86 -8.54 19.74
N LYS A 394 27.91 -9.00 20.42
CA LYS A 394 28.90 -8.16 21.10
C LYS A 394 29.67 -7.27 20.11
N LYS A 395 30.01 -7.79 18.94
CA LYS A 395 30.70 -7.04 17.88
C LYS A 395 29.83 -5.88 17.38
N ILE A 396 28.55 -6.12 17.11
CA ILE A 396 27.61 -5.09 16.63
C ILE A 396 27.31 -4.07 17.72
N ALA A 397 27.10 -4.53 18.95
CA ALA A 397 26.86 -3.63 20.09
C ALA A 397 28.06 -2.75 20.45
N GLY A 398 29.28 -3.18 20.14
CA GLY A 398 30.51 -2.52 20.60
C GLY A 398 30.73 -2.57 22.11
N LEU A 399 29.95 -3.41 22.80
CA LEU A 399 29.89 -3.52 24.25
C LEU A 399 29.92 -4.97 24.69
N ASN A 400 30.39 -5.21 25.92
CA ASN A 400 30.31 -6.53 26.53
C ASN A 400 28.94 -6.71 27.19
N LEU A 401 28.07 -7.44 26.50
CA LEU A 401 26.68 -7.67 26.92
C LEU A 401 26.55 -8.99 27.66
N SER A 402 25.66 -9.04 28.66
CA SER A 402 25.26 -10.27 29.35
C SER A 402 24.19 -11.07 28.58
N ALA A 403 23.45 -10.42 27.67
CA ALA A 403 22.45 -11.09 26.85
C ALA A 403 23.10 -12.06 25.86
N GLU A 404 22.50 -13.24 25.69
CA GLU A 404 22.98 -14.26 24.77
C GLU A 404 22.51 -14.05 23.34
N CYS A 405 21.37 -13.34 23.16
CA CYS A 405 20.83 -12.98 21.85
C CYS A 405 20.31 -11.53 21.80
N GLY A 406 20.01 -11.05 20.60
CA GLY A 406 19.38 -9.76 20.37
C GLY A 406 18.83 -9.64 18.95
N LEU A 407 17.78 -8.84 18.76
CA LEU A 407 17.23 -8.53 17.45
C LEU A 407 17.92 -7.26 16.92
N PHE A 408 18.61 -7.38 15.81
CA PHE A 408 19.27 -6.25 15.14
C PHE A 408 18.53 -5.82 13.89
N PHE A 409 18.19 -4.54 13.80
CA PHE A 409 17.49 -3.91 12.70
C PHE A 409 18.43 -2.96 11.96
N PRO A 410 19.12 -3.41 10.90
CA PRO A 410 20.18 -2.61 10.26
C PRO A 410 19.65 -1.33 9.58
N THR A 411 18.39 -1.32 9.15
CA THR A 411 17.76 -0.21 8.42
C THR A 411 17.04 0.79 9.33
N LEU A 412 17.07 0.62 10.65
CA LEU A 412 16.52 1.56 11.62
C LEU A 412 17.63 2.44 12.21
N GLY A 413 17.24 3.37 13.06
CA GLY A 413 18.18 4.29 13.70
C GLY A 413 17.47 5.29 14.60
N TRP A 414 18.10 6.43 14.83
CA TRP A 414 17.52 7.53 15.60
C TRP A 414 17.26 8.75 14.70
N LEU A 415 16.31 9.57 15.12
CA LEU A 415 15.83 10.75 14.42
C LEU A 415 15.74 11.94 15.37
N SER A 416 16.07 13.13 14.88
CA SER A 416 15.79 14.38 15.57
C SER A 416 14.38 14.85 15.23
N ILE A 417 13.42 14.52 16.07
CA ILE A 417 12.01 14.85 15.82
C ILE A 417 11.79 16.37 15.68
N PRO A 418 12.42 17.24 16.49
CA PRO A 418 12.28 18.68 16.30
C PRO A 418 12.74 19.18 14.93
N LYS A 419 13.88 18.67 14.43
CA LYS A 419 14.36 19.02 13.08
C LYS A 419 13.37 18.59 12.01
N ILE A 420 12.88 17.35 12.11
CA ILE A 420 11.89 16.80 11.16
C ILE A 420 10.62 17.65 11.15
N CYS A 421 10.03 17.94 12.32
CA CYS A 421 8.81 18.73 12.40
C CYS A 421 9.00 20.13 11.79
N LYS A 422 10.13 20.81 12.08
CA LYS A 422 10.45 22.12 11.53
C LYS A 422 10.63 22.07 10.00
N ASN A 423 11.34 21.07 9.50
CA ASN A 423 11.51 20.88 8.07
C ASN A 423 10.16 20.65 7.36
N LEU A 424 9.31 19.78 7.91
CA LEU A 424 7.99 19.48 7.35
C LEU A 424 7.08 20.72 7.30
N VAL A 425 6.99 21.46 8.39
CA VAL A 425 6.16 22.68 8.47
C VAL A 425 6.63 23.72 7.46
N LYS A 426 7.96 23.89 7.34
CA LYS A 426 8.57 24.80 6.36
C LYS A 426 8.39 24.34 4.92
N GLU A 427 8.65 23.07 4.63
CA GLU A 427 8.54 22.48 3.26
C GLU A 427 7.13 22.65 2.69
N PHE A 428 6.11 22.46 3.54
CA PHE A 428 4.70 22.48 3.12
C PHE A 428 3.98 23.80 3.42
N ASP A 429 4.69 24.82 3.87
CA ASP A 429 4.13 26.13 4.24
C ASP A 429 2.88 26.01 5.12
N ILE A 430 3.04 25.38 6.28
CA ILE A 430 1.95 25.14 7.24
C ILE A 430 2.00 26.21 8.33
N PRO A 431 0.98 27.09 8.43
CA PRO A 431 0.93 28.12 9.46
C PRO A 431 0.74 27.50 10.86
N ILE A 432 1.40 28.11 11.85
CA ILE A 432 1.28 27.77 13.25
C ILE A 432 0.65 28.96 13.98
N ILE A 433 -0.42 28.70 14.73
CA ILE A 433 -1.06 29.66 15.61
C ILE A 433 -0.63 29.34 17.05
N SER A 434 -0.07 30.35 17.73
CA SER A 434 0.29 30.26 19.17
C SER A 434 -0.96 30.50 20.00
N SER A 435 -1.61 29.44 20.40
CA SER A 435 -2.76 29.50 21.32
C SER A 435 -3.01 28.14 21.94
N LYS A 436 -3.57 28.17 23.16
CA LYS A 436 -4.04 26.96 23.85
C LYS A 436 -5.49 26.69 23.48
N ALA A 437 -5.81 25.45 23.16
CA ALA A 437 -7.18 25.01 23.00
C ALA A 437 -7.79 24.73 24.39
N ASP A 438 -8.73 25.55 24.82
CA ASP A 438 -9.39 25.39 26.11
C ASP A 438 -10.72 24.61 26.03
N GLY A 439 -11.29 24.51 24.84
CA GLY A 439 -12.52 23.76 24.61
C GLY A 439 -12.83 23.59 23.12
N LEU A 440 -13.78 22.73 22.82
CA LEU A 440 -14.27 22.50 21.47
C LEU A 440 -15.79 22.59 21.46
N LYS A 441 -16.35 23.42 20.58
CA LYS A 441 -17.79 23.57 20.41
C LYS A 441 -18.17 23.44 18.95
N PHE A 442 -19.05 22.50 18.63
CA PHE A 442 -19.57 22.38 17.27
C PHE A 442 -20.72 23.37 17.04
N ILE A 443 -20.58 24.21 16.03
CA ILE A 443 -21.58 25.18 15.60
C ILE A 443 -22.37 24.59 14.43
N ALA A 444 -23.52 24.01 14.70
CA ALA A 444 -24.32 23.29 13.71
C ALA A 444 -24.80 24.16 12.54
N SER A 445 -25.10 25.46 12.81
CA SER A 445 -25.53 26.42 11.77
C SER A 445 -24.44 26.70 10.71
N GLU A 446 -23.19 26.56 11.07
CA GLU A 446 -22.03 26.85 10.21
C GLU A 446 -21.31 25.59 9.77
N ASN A 447 -21.68 24.43 10.32
CA ASN A 447 -20.98 23.16 10.14
C ASN A 447 -19.46 23.29 10.40
N SER A 448 -19.13 24.02 11.47
CA SER A 448 -17.76 24.37 11.88
C SER A 448 -17.52 24.09 13.37
N TRP A 449 -16.27 24.09 13.74
CA TRP A 449 -15.84 23.98 15.13
C TRP A 449 -15.24 25.30 15.62
N GLU A 450 -15.66 25.75 16.78
CA GLU A 450 -15.05 26.82 17.57
C GLU A 450 -14.05 26.16 18.55
N ILE A 451 -12.83 26.69 18.57
CA ILE A 451 -11.70 26.20 19.40
C ILE A 451 -11.30 27.28 20.39
#